data_6ef61b2857a2021d8f3bad513bb7ee07
#
_entry.id   6ef61b2857a2021d8f3bad513bb7ee07
#
_cell.length_a   1.000
_cell.length_b   1.000
_cell.length_c   1.000
_cell.angle_alpha   90.00
_cell.angle_beta   90.00
_cell.angle_gamma   90.00
#
_symmetry.space_group_name_H-M   'P 1'
#
loop_
_entity.id
_entity.type
_entity.pdbx_description
1 polymer ?
#
loop_
_entity_poly.entity_id
_entity_poly.type
_entity_poly.pdbx_seq_one_letter_code
_entity_poly.pdbx_strand_id
1 'polypeptide(L)'
;NNFVATMTQTSREWDVKVAGRQKGVEFRQGFEDSLLVFVSGKVKSGKSSLGNYMAWGHTDPTDDTKRQTLPERYPKYQSHAKVEVEGGDRPKEAEKKREFRVGATEATSSIQSFSLPGLTWVDSPGLHSLKEENGNLAREYLDHADLILYTMKSDAPGRASDLAEIRDLIHKD
;
A
#
# COMPACT_ATOMS: atom_id res chain seq x y z
N ASN A 1 -37.86 -20.23 -17.56
CA ASN A 1 -36.43 -20.59 -17.33
C ASN A 1 -35.47 -19.39 -17.16
N ASN A 2 -35.74 -18.24 -17.79
CA ASN A 2 -34.87 -17.05 -17.63
C ASN A 2 -34.97 -16.43 -16.23
N PHE A 3 -36.14 -16.39 -15.61
CA PHE A 3 -36.33 -15.78 -14.29
C PHE A 3 -35.53 -16.46 -13.20
N VAL A 4 -35.54 -17.80 -13.15
CA VAL A 4 -34.76 -18.57 -12.14
C VAL A 4 -33.26 -18.35 -12.34
N ALA A 5 -32.78 -18.33 -13.58
CA ALA A 5 -31.38 -18.07 -13.90
C ALA A 5 -30.95 -16.66 -13.44
N THR A 6 -31.76 -15.65 -13.69
CA THR A 6 -31.51 -14.28 -13.24
C THR A 6 -31.50 -14.17 -11.72
N MET A 7 -32.47 -14.79 -11.03
CA MET A 7 -32.48 -14.80 -9.55
C MET A 7 -31.24 -15.47 -8.95
N THR A 8 -30.82 -16.60 -9.52
CA THR A 8 -29.62 -17.32 -9.07
C THR A 8 -28.36 -16.49 -9.28
N GLN A 9 -28.26 -15.79 -10.41
CA GLN A 9 -27.14 -14.91 -10.70
C GLN A 9 -27.10 -13.72 -9.73
N THR A 10 -28.24 -13.06 -9.52
CA THR A 10 -28.35 -11.93 -8.59
C THR A 10 -28.02 -12.35 -7.15
N SER A 11 -28.49 -13.53 -6.71
CA SER A 11 -28.15 -14.07 -5.39
C SER A 11 -26.63 -14.27 -5.23
N ARG A 12 -25.96 -14.84 -6.24
CA ARG A 12 -24.50 -15.02 -6.20
C ARG A 12 -23.74 -13.69 -6.15
N GLU A 13 -24.19 -12.69 -6.90
CA GLU A 13 -23.60 -11.35 -6.87
C GLU A 13 -23.77 -10.69 -5.51
N TRP A 14 -24.92 -10.88 -4.86
CA TRP A 14 -25.14 -10.43 -3.48
C TRP A 14 -24.24 -11.13 -2.48
N ASP A 15 -24.09 -12.44 -2.56
CA ASP A 15 -23.24 -13.21 -1.68
C ASP A 15 -21.78 -12.75 -1.78
N VAL A 16 -21.30 -12.48 -2.99
CA VAL A 16 -19.95 -11.91 -3.22
C VAL A 16 -19.80 -10.53 -2.61
N LYS A 17 -20.82 -9.64 -2.78
CA LYS A 17 -20.78 -8.29 -2.19
C LYS A 17 -20.84 -8.33 -0.66
N VAL A 18 -21.65 -9.20 -0.07
CA VAL A 18 -21.74 -9.35 1.39
C VAL A 18 -20.42 -9.88 1.95
N ALA A 19 -19.84 -10.93 1.32
CA ALA A 19 -18.55 -11.46 1.74
C ALA A 19 -17.42 -10.41 1.59
N GLY A 20 -17.44 -9.60 0.53
CA GLY A 20 -16.51 -8.48 0.34
C GLY A 20 -16.64 -7.42 1.44
N ARG A 21 -17.86 -7.04 1.82
CA ARG A 21 -18.10 -6.10 2.93
C ARG A 21 -17.59 -6.64 4.26
N GLN A 22 -17.84 -7.91 4.56
CA GLN A 22 -17.42 -8.53 5.81
C GLN A 22 -15.89 -8.57 5.92
N LYS A 23 -15.19 -8.93 4.84
CA LYS A 23 -13.73 -8.86 4.77
C LYS A 23 -13.21 -7.43 4.95
N GLY A 24 -13.88 -6.45 4.36
CA GLY A 24 -13.52 -5.04 4.52
C GLY A 24 -13.66 -4.56 5.96
N VAL A 25 -14.73 -4.95 6.66
CA VAL A 25 -14.92 -4.64 8.08
C VAL A 25 -13.82 -5.30 8.93
N GLU A 26 -13.52 -6.58 8.71
CA GLU A 26 -12.45 -7.30 9.41
C GLU A 26 -11.09 -6.67 9.12
N PHE A 27 -10.82 -6.29 7.87
CA PHE A 27 -9.61 -5.59 7.49
C PHE A 27 -9.48 -4.26 8.23
N ARG A 28 -10.54 -3.45 8.26
CA ARG A 28 -10.54 -2.14 8.93
C ARG A 28 -10.43 -2.23 10.44
N GLN A 29 -10.97 -3.27 11.07
CA GLN A 29 -10.86 -3.52 12.51
C GLN A 29 -9.41 -3.56 12.99
N GLY A 30 -8.47 -4.01 12.15
CA GLY A 30 -7.04 -3.95 12.45
C GLY A 30 -6.44 -2.54 12.50
N PHE A 31 -7.19 -1.50 12.07
CA PHE A 31 -6.73 -0.11 11.95
C PHE A 31 -7.67 0.90 12.59
N GLU A 32 -8.59 0.49 13.45
CA GLU A 32 -9.65 1.34 14.03
C GLU A 32 -9.11 2.61 14.69
N ASP A 33 -7.98 2.51 15.38
CA ASP A 33 -7.36 3.62 16.11
C ASP A 33 -6.21 4.29 15.31
N SER A 34 -6.13 4.08 14.00
CA SER A 34 -5.06 4.63 13.18
C SER A 34 -5.55 5.26 11.89
N LEU A 35 -4.96 6.39 11.53
CA LEU A 35 -5.10 6.99 10.22
C LEU A 35 -4.40 6.09 9.20
N LEU A 36 -5.15 5.50 8.27
CA LEU A 36 -4.61 4.67 7.21
C LEU A 36 -4.28 5.53 6.00
N VAL A 37 -2.98 5.70 5.74
CA VAL A 37 -2.46 6.47 4.61
C VAL A 37 -1.96 5.51 3.54
N PHE A 38 -2.53 5.58 2.35
CA PHE A 38 -2.10 4.81 1.18
C PHE A 38 -1.31 5.70 0.23
N VAL A 39 -0.08 5.28 -0.08
CA VAL A 39 0.81 6.05 -0.95
C VAL A 39 0.98 5.34 -2.28
N SER A 40 0.64 6.03 -3.35
CA SER A 40 0.77 5.55 -4.72
C SER A 40 1.60 6.52 -5.56
N GLY A 41 1.95 6.10 -6.75
CA GLY A 41 2.73 6.88 -7.70
C GLY A 41 3.75 6.02 -8.43
N LYS A 42 4.36 6.59 -9.45
CA LYS A 42 5.30 5.87 -10.31
C LYS A 42 6.62 5.51 -9.62
N VAL A 43 7.32 4.57 -10.22
CA VAL A 43 8.69 4.24 -9.81
C VAL A 43 9.56 5.49 -9.81
N LYS A 44 10.38 5.67 -8.76
CA LYS A 44 11.25 6.84 -8.56
C LYS A 44 10.52 8.17 -8.37
N SER A 45 9.27 8.18 -7.93
CA SER A 45 8.54 9.40 -7.58
C SER A 45 8.72 9.83 -6.11
N GLY A 46 9.52 9.10 -5.33
CA GLY A 46 9.84 9.45 -3.95
C GLY A 46 8.94 8.83 -2.88
N LYS A 47 8.06 7.87 -3.21
CA LYS A 47 7.18 7.19 -2.24
C LYS A 47 7.91 6.66 -1.01
N SER A 48 8.89 5.81 -1.25
CA SER A 48 9.65 5.16 -0.16
C SER A 48 10.50 6.15 0.62
N SER A 49 11.05 7.18 -0.05
CA SER A 49 11.78 8.27 0.62
C SER A 49 10.85 9.08 1.53
N LEU A 50 9.63 9.37 1.05
CA LEU A 50 8.61 10.05 1.85
C LEU A 50 8.19 9.20 3.05
N GLY A 51 7.98 7.90 2.85
CA GLY A 51 7.68 6.96 3.93
C GLY A 51 8.78 6.92 5.00
N ASN A 52 10.04 6.83 4.58
CA ASN A 52 11.17 6.88 5.51
C ASN A 52 11.24 8.20 6.27
N TYR A 53 10.96 9.32 5.59
CA TYR A 53 10.90 10.62 6.25
C TYR A 53 9.79 10.70 7.30
N MET A 54 8.60 10.17 6.99
CA MET A 54 7.49 10.10 7.95
C MET A 54 7.81 9.21 9.14
N ALA A 55 8.53 8.11 8.92
CA ALA A 55 8.89 7.16 9.97
C ALA A 55 10.04 7.67 10.87
N TRP A 56 11.05 8.32 10.30
CA TRP A 56 12.32 8.59 10.96
C TRP A 56 12.77 10.06 10.94
N GLY A 57 12.07 10.92 10.20
CA GLY A 57 12.50 12.30 9.95
C GLY A 57 13.62 12.42 8.90
N HIS A 58 14.00 11.33 8.26
CA HIS A 58 15.04 11.26 7.22
C HIS A 58 14.60 10.39 6.05
N THR A 59 14.90 10.83 4.83
CA THR A 59 14.59 10.06 3.61
C THR A 59 15.47 8.81 3.43
N ASP A 60 16.65 8.82 4.05
CA ASP A 60 17.62 7.72 4.08
C ASP A 60 18.15 7.60 5.52
N PRO A 61 17.40 6.92 6.41
CA PRO A 61 17.71 6.85 7.83
C PRO A 61 18.94 5.97 8.09
N THR A 62 19.91 6.50 8.83
CA THR A 62 21.07 5.75 9.31
C THR A 62 20.75 5.01 10.62
N ASP A 63 21.60 4.06 11.00
CA ASP A 63 21.45 3.38 12.30
C ASP A 63 21.54 4.35 13.48
N ASP A 64 22.33 5.41 13.37
CA ASP A 64 22.41 6.45 14.40
C ASP A 64 21.13 7.26 14.50
N THR A 65 20.51 7.61 13.37
CA THR A 65 19.18 8.25 13.34
C THR A 65 18.14 7.38 14.04
N LYS A 66 18.14 6.08 13.73
CA LYS A 66 17.18 5.13 14.31
C LYS A 66 17.40 4.96 15.83
N ARG A 67 18.65 4.96 16.31
CA ARG A 67 18.98 4.86 17.74
C ARG A 67 18.56 6.08 18.56
N GLN A 68 18.48 7.26 17.95
CA GLN A 68 18.04 8.50 18.61
C GLN A 68 16.53 8.58 18.81
N THR A 69 15.77 7.70 18.17
CA THR A 69 14.32 7.66 18.30
C THR A 69 13.92 6.91 19.57
N LEU A 70 12.92 7.42 20.28
CA LEU A 70 12.38 6.76 21.48
C LEU A 70 11.76 5.40 21.11
N PRO A 71 11.98 4.33 21.91
CA PRO A 71 11.49 2.98 21.60
C PRO A 71 9.97 2.90 21.36
N GLU A 72 9.19 3.68 22.11
CA GLU A 72 7.72 3.73 21.96
C GLU A 72 7.26 4.38 20.66
N ARG A 73 8.16 5.06 19.93
CA ARG A 73 7.91 5.66 18.61
C ARG A 73 8.55 4.89 17.47
N TYR A 74 9.11 3.71 17.76
CA TYR A 74 9.70 2.90 16.69
C TYR A 74 8.63 2.43 15.71
N PRO A 75 8.79 2.71 14.41
CA PRO A 75 7.88 2.20 13.40
C PRO A 75 7.96 0.68 13.33
N LYS A 76 6.78 0.05 13.31
CA LYS A 76 6.66 -1.40 13.11
C LYS A 76 6.46 -1.67 11.62
N TYR A 77 7.47 -2.21 10.97
CA TYR A 77 7.43 -2.52 9.54
C TYR A 77 6.83 -3.89 9.28
N GLN A 78 6.06 -4.00 8.21
CA GLN A 78 5.49 -5.23 7.68
C GLN A 78 5.68 -5.27 6.17
N SER A 79 5.99 -6.44 5.63
CA SER A 79 6.05 -6.71 4.20
C SER A 79 5.03 -7.78 3.83
N HIS A 80 4.21 -7.51 2.82
CA HIS A 80 3.11 -8.37 2.39
C HIS A 80 3.48 -9.21 1.15
N ALA A 81 4.74 -9.62 1.01
CA ALA A 81 5.12 -10.54 -0.06
C ALA A 81 4.73 -11.97 0.31
N LYS A 82 3.90 -12.60 -0.52
CA LYS A 82 3.47 -14.01 -0.34
C LYS A 82 4.45 -15.05 -0.89
N VAL A 83 5.43 -14.67 -1.69
CA VAL A 83 6.34 -15.61 -2.36
C VAL A 83 7.77 -15.12 -2.26
N GLU A 84 8.67 -15.97 -1.74
CA GLU A 84 10.11 -15.81 -1.88
C GLU A 84 10.48 -16.08 -3.35
N VAL A 85 10.72 -15.03 -4.12
CA VAL A 85 11.24 -15.16 -5.48
C VAL A 85 12.76 -15.19 -5.39
N GLU A 86 13.38 -16.26 -5.86
CA GLU A 86 14.84 -16.34 -6.01
C GLU A 86 15.33 -15.16 -6.82
N GLY A 87 16.18 -14.31 -6.23
CA GLY A 87 16.77 -13.13 -6.88
C GLY A 87 15.97 -11.83 -6.78
N GLY A 88 14.74 -11.84 -6.21
CA GLY A 88 13.93 -10.66 -5.91
C GLY A 88 14.25 -10.02 -4.56
N ASP A 89 13.68 -8.83 -4.31
CA ASP A 89 13.74 -8.18 -2.99
C ASP A 89 13.26 -9.16 -1.91
N ARG A 90 14.12 -9.37 -0.93
CA ARG A 90 13.79 -10.25 0.19
C ARG A 90 12.60 -9.67 0.92
N PRO A 91 11.45 -10.37 1.01
CA PRO A 91 10.19 -9.85 1.55
C PRO A 91 10.32 -9.19 2.93
N LYS A 92 11.29 -9.64 3.72
CA LYS A 92 11.54 -9.18 5.09
C LYS A 92 12.65 -8.12 5.21
N GLU A 93 13.12 -7.55 4.12
CA GLU A 93 14.21 -6.57 4.19
C GLU A 93 13.77 -5.28 4.88
N ALA A 94 12.55 -4.79 4.58
CA ALA A 94 11.98 -3.63 5.25
C ALA A 94 11.79 -3.85 6.75
N GLU A 95 11.33 -5.03 7.16
CA GLU A 95 11.19 -5.40 8.57
C GLU A 95 12.54 -5.48 9.28
N LYS A 96 13.55 -6.07 8.62
CA LYS A 96 14.89 -6.26 9.19
C LYS A 96 15.65 -4.95 9.31
N LYS A 97 15.60 -4.11 8.27
CA LYS A 97 16.29 -2.81 8.22
C LYS A 97 15.48 -1.70 8.88
N ARG A 98 14.17 -1.89 9.09
CA ARG A 98 13.24 -0.88 9.57
C ARG A 98 13.26 0.38 8.70
N GLU A 99 13.21 0.19 7.40
CA GLU A 99 13.17 1.27 6.40
C GLU A 99 12.59 0.74 5.09
N PHE A 100 12.01 1.64 4.30
CA PHE A 100 11.68 1.34 2.92
C PHE A 100 12.93 1.51 2.05
N ARG A 101 13.13 0.60 1.12
CA ARG A 101 14.27 0.67 0.20
C ARG A 101 14.10 1.83 -0.78
N VAL A 102 15.15 2.66 -0.90
CA VAL A 102 15.19 3.81 -1.79
C VAL A 102 16.15 3.55 -2.96
N GLY A 103 15.80 3.99 -4.17
CA GLY A 103 16.75 4.11 -5.30
C GLY A 103 16.91 2.90 -6.21
N ALA A 104 16.28 1.76 -5.95
CA ALA A 104 16.36 0.62 -6.86
C ALA A 104 15.45 0.78 -8.09
N THR A 105 15.81 0.14 -9.20
CA THR A 105 15.10 0.28 -10.48
C THR A 105 13.71 -0.34 -10.48
N GLU A 106 13.47 -1.30 -9.58
CA GLU A 106 12.18 -1.99 -9.34
C GLU A 106 12.06 -2.35 -7.85
N ALA A 107 12.21 -1.34 -6.98
CA ALA A 107 12.43 -1.59 -5.56
C ALA A 107 11.24 -2.19 -4.83
N THR A 108 10.03 -1.94 -5.30
CA THR A 108 8.84 -2.35 -4.55
C THR A 108 8.00 -3.30 -5.41
N SER A 109 8.34 -4.58 -5.37
CA SER A 109 7.50 -5.65 -5.94
C SER A 109 6.39 -6.10 -4.99
N SER A 110 6.42 -5.66 -3.73
CA SER A 110 5.48 -6.00 -2.67
C SER A 110 4.95 -4.76 -1.96
N ILE A 111 3.74 -4.86 -1.45
CA ILE A 111 3.19 -3.83 -0.57
C ILE A 111 3.96 -3.88 0.74
N GLN A 112 4.44 -2.73 1.18
CA GLN A 112 5.13 -2.54 2.44
C GLN A 112 4.38 -1.53 3.29
N SER A 113 4.39 -1.71 4.60
CA SER A 113 3.76 -0.77 5.51
C SER A 113 4.60 -0.57 6.76
N PHE A 114 4.37 0.53 7.44
CA PHE A 114 4.77 0.68 8.84
C PHE A 114 3.63 1.28 9.65
N SER A 115 3.64 0.98 10.95
CA SER A 115 2.70 1.55 11.90
C SER A 115 3.45 2.34 12.98
N LEU A 116 2.91 3.52 13.28
CA LEU A 116 3.22 4.36 14.43
C LEU A 116 1.95 4.50 15.28
N PRO A 117 2.02 4.97 16.53
CA PRO A 117 0.81 5.27 17.29
C PRO A 117 -0.11 6.24 16.52
N GLY A 118 -1.31 5.79 16.19
CA GLY A 118 -2.31 6.56 15.46
C GLY A 118 -2.09 6.72 13.94
N LEU A 119 -1.08 6.06 13.35
CA LEU A 119 -0.78 6.13 11.92
C LEU A 119 -0.38 4.77 11.35
N THR A 120 -1.01 4.37 10.28
CA THR A 120 -0.54 3.27 9.42
C THR A 120 -0.24 3.80 8.03
N TRP A 121 1.00 3.65 7.60
CA TRP A 121 1.50 4.10 6.31
C TRP A 121 1.73 2.92 5.39
N VAL A 122 1.13 2.94 4.21
CA VAL A 122 1.23 1.87 3.22
C VAL A 122 1.93 2.40 1.97
N ASP A 123 3.12 1.87 1.68
CA ASP A 123 3.86 2.10 0.44
C ASP A 123 3.49 1.02 -0.58
N SER A 124 2.81 1.40 -1.64
CA SER A 124 2.41 0.48 -2.69
C SER A 124 3.32 0.60 -3.91
N PRO A 125 3.63 -0.51 -4.60
CA PRO A 125 4.15 -0.43 -5.95
C PRO A 125 3.12 0.28 -6.82
N GLY A 126 3.55 0.93 -7.92
CA GLY A 126 2.62 1.57 -8.85
C GLY A 126 1.51 0.61 -9.26
N LEU A 127 0.26 1.06 -9.34
CA LEU A 127 -0.92 0.21 -9.59
C LEU A 127 -0.78 -0.70 -10.82
N HIS A 128 -0.07 -0.24 -11.86
CA HIS A 128 0.18 -1.02 -13.09
C HIS A 128 1.32 -2.05 -12.96
N SER A 129 2.12 -2.00 -11.91
CA SER A 129 3.21 -2.96 -11.65
C SER A 129 2.83 -4.09 -10.70
N LEU A 130 1.61 -4.08 -10.19
CA LEU A 130 1.11 -5.10 -9.28
C LEU A 130 0.81 -6.39 -10.04
N LYS A 131 1.48 -7.47 -9.68
CA LYS A 131 1.03 -8.82 -10.03
C LYS A 131 -0.36 -9.04 -9.44
N GLU A 132 -1.21 -9.82 -10.10
CA GLU A 132 -2.63 -10.02 -9.72
C GLU A 132 -2.84 -10.30 -8.23
N GLU A 133 -1.95 -11.06 -7.59
CA GLU A 133 -2.05 -11.40 -6.16
C GLU A 133 -1.83 -10.18 -5.22
N ASN A 134 -0.93 -9.28 -5.58
CA ASN A 134 -0.70 -8.05 -4.83
C ASN A 134 -1.74 -6.97 -5.18
N GLY A 135 -2.37 -7.08 -6.34
CA GLY A 135 -3.41 -6.16 -6.81
C GLY A 135 -4.64 -6.17 -5.90
N ASN A 136 -5.06 -7.33 -5.44
CA ASN A 136 -6.21 -7.45 -4.54
C ASN A 136 -5.93 -6.83 -3.17
N LEU A 137 -4.74 -7.09 -2.60
CA LEU A 137 -4.36 -6.51 -1.32
C LEU A 137 -4.18 -4.98 -1.41
N ALA A 138 -3.59 -4.48 -2.50
CA ALA A 138 -3.49 -3.04 -2.73
C ALA A 138 -4.86 -2.37 -2.82
N ARG A 139 -5.82 -3.02 -3.46
CA ARG A 139 -7.20 -2.54 -3.52
C ARG A 139 -7.85 -2.53 -2.14
N GLU A 140 -7.66 -3.56 -1.32
CA GLU A 140 -8.18 -3.59 0.04
C GLU A 140 -7.64 -2.39 0.87
N TYR A 141 -6.33 -2.12 0.82
CA TYR A 141 -5.76 -0.93 1.47
C TYR A 141 -6.32 0.37 0.89
N LEU A 142 -6.41 0.47 -0.43
CA LEU A 142 -6.94 1.63 -1.12
C LEU A 142 -8.41 1.89 -0.75
N ASP A 143 -9.23 0.84 -0.68
CA ASP A 143 -10.66 0.93 -0.39
C ASP A 143 -10.95 1.38 1.04
N HIS A 144 -10.04 1.13 1.95
CA HIS A 144 -10.15 1.46 3.37
C HIS A 144 -9.22 2.59 3.82
N ALA A 145 -8.45 3.19 2.91
CA ALA A 145 -7.59 4.32 3.22
C ALA A 145 -8.40 5.56 3.61
N ASP A 146 -7.97 6.21 4.69
CA ASP A 146 -8.51 7.50 5.11
C ASP A 146 -7.91 8.64 4.27
N LEU A 147 -6.68 8.45 3.80
CA LEU A 147 -5.95 9.40 2.96
C LEU A 147 -5.16 8.67 1.88
N ILE A 148 -5.29 9.14 0.65
CA ILE A 148 -4.51 8.68 -0.50
C ILE A 148 -3.53 9.79 -0.88
N LEU A 149 -2.24 9.48 -0.88
CA LEU A 149 -1.18 10.35 -1.36
C LEU A 149 -0.66 9.84 -2.69
N TYR A 150 -0.69 10.68 -3.70
CA TYR A 150 -0.11 10.36 -5.00
C TYR A 150 1.17 11.17 -5.23
N THR A 151 2.30 10.48 -5.38
CA THR A 151 3.60 11.12 -5.62
C THR A 151 3.92 11.20 -7.10
N MET A 152 4.33 12.36 -7.56
CA MET A 152 4.77 12.60 -8.94
C MET A 152 6.26 12.90 -8.99
N LYS A 153 6.89 12.64 -10.13
CA LYS A 153 8.28 13.04 -10.35
C LYS A 153 8.36 14.56 -10.49
N SER A 154 9.33 15.18 -9.83
CA SER A 154 9.53 16.62 -9.86
C SER A 154 9.95 17.17 -11.23
N ASP A 155 10.62 16.33 -12.03
CA ASP A 155 11.08 16.69 -13.39
C ASP A 155 9.96 16.72 -14.43
N ALA A 156 8.85 16.06 -14.17
CA ALA A 156 7.70 16.03 -15.08
C ALA A 156 6.39 15.68 -14.34
N PRO A 157 5.88 16.59 -13.52
CA PRO A 157 4.63 16.38 -12.79
C PRO A 157 3.43 16.47 -13.74
N GLY A 158 2.37 15.71 -13.43
CA GLY A 158 1.08 15.78 -14.12
C GLY A 158 1.09 15.25 -15.56
N ARG A 159 1.93 14.28 -15.87
CA ARG A 159 1.88 13.58 -17.16
C ARG A 159 0.51 12.93 -17.37
N ALA A 160 0.10 12.73 -18.62
CA ALA A 160 -1.17 12.07 -18.95
C ALA A 160 -1.32 10.71 -18.24
N SER A 161 -0.21 9.97 -18.10
CA SER A 161 -0.20 8.69 -17.36
C SER A 161 -0.38 8.85 -15.85
N ASP A 162 0.06 9.96 -15.25
CA ASP A 162 -0.17 10.25 -13.82
C ASP A 162 -1.65 10.60 -13.60
N LEU A 163 -2.21 11.40 -14.50
CA LEU A 163 -3.63 11.75 -14.47
C LEU A 163 -4.54 10.55 -14.67
N ALA A 164 -4.15 9.61 -15.53
CA ALA A 164 -4.87 8.35 -15.72
C ALA A 164 -4.88 7.52 -14.42
N GLU A 165 -3.72 7.31 -13.79
CA GLU A 165 -3.61 6.60 -12.51
C GLU A 165 -4.42 7.29 -11.39
N ILE A 166 -4.38 8.62 -11.31
CA ILE A 166 -5.17 9.38 -10.33
C ILE A 166 -6.67 9.18 -10.58
N ARG A 167 -7.11 9.19 -11.84
CA ARG A 167 -8.52 8.91 -12.17
C ARG A 167 -8.92 7.51 -11.74
N ASP A 168 -8.09 6.50 -11.99
CA ASP A 168 -8.34 5.12 -11.57
C ASP A 168 -8.40 4.98 -10.04
N LEU A 169 -7.66 5.82 -9.30
CA LEU A 169 -7.73 5.88 -7.84
C LEU A 169 -9.01 6.53 -7.31
N ILE A 170 -9.57 7.51 -8.03
CA ILE A 170 -10.73 8.30 -7.60
C ILE A 170 -12.04 7.65 -8.07
N HIS A 171 -12.07 7.11 -9.29
CA HIS A 171 -13.23 6.44 -9.86
C HIS A 171 -13.25 4.98 -9.40
N LYS A 172 -13.74 4.79 -8.18
CA LYS A 172 -14.10 3.47 -7.66
C LYS A 172 -15.50 3.14 -8.16
N ASP A 173 -15.59 2.30 -9.18
CA ASP A 173 -16.84 1.66 -9.56
C ASP A 173 -17.16 0.47 -8.64
#